data_3022a03e3ac624b08a954ca33e8fc572
#
_entry.id   3022a03e3ac624b08a954ca33e8fc572
#
_cell.length_a   1.000
_cell.length_b   1.000
_cell.length_c   1.000
_cell.angle_alpha   90.00
_cell.angle_beta   90.00
_cell.angle_gamma   90.00
#
_symmetry.space_group_name_H-M   'P 1'
#
loop_
_entity.id
_entity.type
_entity.pdbx_description
1 polymer ?
#
loop_
_entity_poly.entity_id
_entity_poly.type
_entity_poly.pdbx_seq_one_letter_code
_entity_poly.pdbx_strand_id
1 'polypeptide(L)'
;MTKFATIINNNVVWQIVSDMNYYYPFGEIVHPLIQQDRTPKKVFVLGVYASAVHARWKIGSKTICPAMAVASEPRIFWDGNPEEAAEIISRIHLPEGLGTLEPAGSHLNGPSAKVLDEHILAPLGFTRKDAWLCDLLPETRINAGQAKVIKEKYEPLMKEYGLNPVTIPPRPTLFCDQKRSEEILSELEESQAGLLVLLGDIPIQQFLNRVTNVNYTTLQEYVDIYGYGNSSESTIKNRKISVLPLAHPRQIGALGAHSEKWNNAHHKWENKE
;
A
#
# COMPACT_ATOMS: atom_id res chain seq x y z
N MET A 1 12.99 20.90 -13.20
CA MET A 1 11.60 21.10 -13.70
C MET A 1 11.57 20.67 -15.17
N THR A 2 11.08 19.48 -15.42
CA THR A 2 10.94 18.99 -16.80
C THR A 2 9.57 19.43 -17.30
N LYS A 3 9.53 20.17 -18.42
CA LYS A 3 8.30 20.62 -19.05
C LYS A 3 7.94 19.63 -20.14
N PHE A 4 6.76 19.02 -20.05
CA PHE A 4 6.19 18.24 -21.14
C PHE A 4 5.13 19.09 -21.86
N ALA A 5 5.17 19.10 -23.20
CA ALA A 5 4.17 19.76 -24.03
C ALA A 5 3.18 18.72 -24.53
N THR A 6 1.89 18.89 -24.20
CA THR A 6 0.81 18.09 -24.79
C THR A 6 -0.02 18.99 -25.69
N ILE A 7 -0.25 18.60 -26.93
CA ILE A 7 -1.09 19.35 -27.88
C ILE A 7 -2.52 18.86 -27.74
N ILE A 8 -3.41 19.70 -27.23
CA ILE A 8 -4.86 19.46 -27.15
C ILE A 8 -5.55 20.57 -27.94
N ASN A 9 -6.33 20.23 -28.97
CA ASN A 9 -7.10 21.16 -29.79
C ASN A 9 -6.27 22.33 -30.36
N ASN A 10 -5.09 22.05 -30.92
CA ASN A 10 -4.13 23.04 -31.47
C ASN A 10 -3.58 24.06 -30.45
N ASN A 11 -3.79 23.88 -29.17
CA ASN A 11 -3.17 24.67 -28.12
C ASN A 11 -2.08 23.84 -27.42
N VAL A 12 -0.88 24.43 -27.25
CA VAL A 12 0.19 23.85 -26.47
C VAL A 12 -0.09 24.11 -25.00
N VAL A 13 -0.54 23.10 -24.27
CA VAL A 13 -0.68 23.17 -22.82
C VAL A 13 0.62 22.70 -22.18
N TRP A 14 1.34 23.62 -21.54
CA TRP A 14 2.52 23.30 -20.75
C TRP A 14 2.09 22.77 -19.40
N GLN A 15 2.22 21.47 -19.19
CA GLN A 15 2.03 20.87 -17.88
C GLN A 15 3.36 20.96 -17.12
N ILE A 16 3.41 21.84 -16.12
CA ILE A 16 4.53 21.84 -15.16
C ILE A 16 4.25 20.68 -14.20
N VAL A 17 4.79 19.51 -14.50
CA VAL A 17 4.86 18.42 -13.52
C VAL A 17 6.01 18.83 -12.60
N SER A 18 5.69 19.27 -11.41
CA SER A 18 6.66 19.34 -10.33
C SER A 18 6.98 17.90 -9.96
N ASP A 19 8.05 17.34 -10.52
CA ASP A 19 8.70 16.14 -10.02
C ASP A 19 9.24 16.43 -8.61
N MET A 20 8.35 16.57 -7.63
CA MET A 20 8.76 16.59 -6.24
C MET A 20 9.02 15.15 -5.84
N ASN A 21 10.26 14.71 -5.98
CA ASN A 21 10.69 13.47 -5.41
C ASN A 21 10.52 13.54 -3.89
N TYR A 22 9.84 12.56 -3.32
CA TYR A 22 9.79 12.37 -1.88
C TYR A 22 10.97 11.51 -1.43
N TYR A 23 11.51 11.83 -0.27
CA TYR A 23 12.71 11.17 0.26
C TYR A 23 12.43 10.54 1.62
N TYR A 24 12.91 9.30 1.77
CA TYR A 24 13.03 8.61 3.04
C TYR A 24 14.17 9.19 3.89
N PRO A 25 14.26 8.83 5.18
CA PRO A 25 15.50 8.97 5.94
C PRO A 25 16.68 8.39 5.15
N PHE A 26 17.83 9.08 5.22
CA PHE A 26 19.07 8.73 4.53
C PHE A 26 19.04 8.83 2.99
N GLY A 27 18.00 9.43 2.42
CA GLY A 27 18.02 9.94 1.05
C GLY A 27 17.45 9.04 -0.04
N GLU A 28 16.95 7.84 0.30
CA GLU A 28 16.26 7.01 -0.68
C GLU A 28 14.99 7.69 -1.21
N ILE A 29 14.75 7.56 -2.51
CA ILE A 29 13.59 8.15 -3.20
C ILE A 29 12.36 7.25 -3.03
N VAL A 30 11.21 7.86 -2.81
CA VAL A 30 9.93 7.15 -2.85
C VAL A 30 9.56 6.81 -4.28
N HIS A 31 9.35 5.54 -4.57
CA HIS A 31 8.89 5.06 -5.86
C HIS A 31 7.44 4.58 -5.79
N PRO A 32 6.62 4.89 -6.82
CA PRO A 32 5.29 4.30 -6.93
C PRO A 32 5.37 2.80 -7.19
N LEU A 33 4.55 2.02 -6.50
CA LEU A 33 4.44 0.58 -6.71
C LEU A 33 3.25 0.29 -7.62
N ILE A 34 3.53 -0.28 -8.77
CA ILE A 34 2.53 -0.67 -9.78
C ILE A 34 2.68 -2.15 -10.11
N GLN A 35 1.58 -2.76 -10.55
CA GLN A 35 1.58 -4.15 -11.01
C GLN A 35 2.53 -4.32 -12.20
N GLN A 36 3.53 -5.20 -12.06
CA GLN A 36 4.54 -5.43 -13.09
C GLN A 36 4.08 -6.46 -14.13
N ASP A 37 3.47 -7.57 -13.67
CA ASP A 37 2.89 -8.57 -14.56
C ASP A 37 1.51 -8.10 -15.03
N ARG A 38 1.48 -7.60 -16.27
CA ARG A 38 0.29 -7.03 -16.93
C ARG A 38 -0.54 -8.08 -17.68
N THR A 39 -0.29 -9.36 -17.48
CA THR A 39 -1.13 -10.43 -18.07
C THR A 39 -2.50 -10.50 -17.39
N PRO A 40 -3.55 -10.99 -18.09
CA PRO A 40 -4.87 -11.16 -17.48
C PRO A 40 -4.85 -11.96 -16.19
N LYS A 41 -5.65 -11.56 -15.21
CA LYS A 41 -5.75 -12.13 -13.86
C LYS A 41 -7.19 -12.56 -13.56
N LYS A 42 -7.37 -13.41 -12.56
CA LYS A 42 -8.69 -13.87 -12.11
C LYS A 42 -9.30 -12.94 -11.08
N VAL A 43 -8.47 -12.34 -10.21
CA VAL A 43 -8.86 -11.45 -9.12
C VAL A 43 -8.08 -10.15 -9.18
N PHE A 44 -8.77 -9.03 -8.92
CA PHE A 44 -8.18 -7.72 -8.70
C PHE A 44 -8.28 -7.38 -7.22
N VAL A 45 -7.16 -7.11 -6.57
CA VAL A 45 -7.11 -6.75 -5.14
C VAL A 45 -6.76 -5.29 -5.01
N LEU A 46 -7.63 -4.51 -4.36
CA LEU A 46 -7.43 -3.08 -4.14
C LEU A 46 -7.17 -2.80 -2.66
N GLY A 47 -5.95 -2.38 -2.35
CA GLY A 47 -5.50 -1.89 -1.06
C GLY A 47 -5.60 -0.38 -0.91
N VAL A 48 -4.87 0.19 0.03
CA VAL A 48 -4.98 1.62 0.39
C VAL A 48 -3.76 2.41 -0.05
N TYR A 49 -2.58 2.07 0.43
CA TYR A 49 -1.33 2.73 0.03
C TYR A 49 -0.13 1.81 0.29
N ALA A 50 0.90 2.01 -0.53
CA ALA A 50 2.11 1.22 -0.47
C ALA A 50 2.82 1.33 0.89
N SER A 51 3.34 0.21 1.37
CA SER A 51 4.17 0.15 2.57
C SER A 51 5.62 0.54 2.27
N ALA A 52 6.53 0.36 3.22
CA ALA A 52 7.93 0.66 3.11
C ALA A 52 8.79 -0.47 3.66
N VAL A 53 10.03 -0.56 3.18
CA VAL A 53 11.07 -1.36 3.80
C VAL A 53 11.49 -0.70 5.11
N HIS A 54 11.44 -1.47 6.20
CA HIS A 54 11.81 -1.00 7.53
C HIS A 54 13.18 -1.56 7.93
N ALA A 55 14.02 -0.67 8.45
CA ALA A 55 15.32 -1.01 9.01
C ALA A 55 15.38 -0.75 10.51
N ARG A 56 16.15 -1.57 11.21
CA ARG A 56 16.61 -1.30 12.57
C ARG A 56 17.87 -0.45 12.48
N TRP A 57 17.82 0.73 13.09
CA TRP A 57 18.97 1.63 13.14
C TRP A 57 19.74 1.47 14.45
N LYS A 58 21.05 1.28 14.35
CA LYS A 58 21.95 1.05 15.50
C LYS A 58 23.16 1.97 15.42
N ILE A 59 23.60 2.46 16.59
CA ILE A 59 24.90 3.13 16.77
C ILE A 59 25.66 2.35 17.82
N GLY A 60 26.75 1.68 17.41
CA GLY A 60 27.45 0.70 18.23
C GLY A 60 26.50 -0.44 18.64
N SER A 61 26.41 -0.74 19.93
CA SER A 61 25.49 -1.76 20.47
C SER A 61 24.07 -1.22 20.74
N LYS A 62 23.85 0.10 20.65
CA LYS A 62 22.58 0.72 20.99
C LYS A 62 21.63 0.75 19.79
N THR A 63 20.42 0.23 19.96
CA THR A 63 19.32 0.43 19.00
C THR A 63 18.74 1.83 19.19
N ILE A 64 18.85 2.67 18.16
CA ILE A 64 18.30 4.03 18.11
C ILE A 64 16.82 3.98 17.72
N CYS A 65 16.51 3.15 16.71
CA CYS A 65 15.14 2.92 16.25
C CYS A 65 14.98 1.44 15.85
N PRO A 66 13.98 0.71 16.38
CA PRO A 66 13.75 -0.69 16.03
C PRO A 66 13.16 -0.88 14.63
N ALA A 67 12.45 0.13 14.11
CA ALA A 67 11.84 0.10 12.78
C ALA A 67 11.68 1.52 12.23
N MET A 68 12.52 1.89 11.29
CA MET A 68 12.47 3.13 10.52
C MET A 68 12.15 2.79 9.07
N ALA A 69 11.17 3.43 8.48
CA ALA A 69 10.91 3.32 7.04
C ALA A 69 12.06 3.99 6.29
N VAL A 70 12.76 3.26 5.43
CA VAL A 70 14.00 3.71 4.80
C VAL A 70 14.01 3.62 3.27
N ALA A 71 13.13 2.82 2.67
CA ALA A 71 13.01 2.68 1.20
C ALA A 71 11.60 2.22 0.81
N SER A 72 11.24 2.37 -0.47
CA SER A 72 10.03 1.73 -1.02
C SER A 72 10.20 0.22 -1.05
N GLU A 73 9.10 -0.51 -0.88
CA GLU A 73 9.07 -1.95 -1.13
C GLU A 73 9.40 -2.23 -2.61
N PRO A 74 9.97 -3.41 -2.94
CA PRO A 74 10.32 -3.72 -4.34
C PRO A 74 9.10 -4.04 -5.22
N ARG A 75 7.94 -4.35 -4.62
CA ARG A 75 6.67 -4.68 -5.30
C ARG A 75 5.47 -4.47 -4.38
N ILE A 76 4.28 -4.34 -4.96
CA ILE A 76 3.02 -4.21 -4.21
C ILE A 76 2.82 -5.46 -3.33
N PHE A 77 2.42 -5.24 -2.08
CA PHE A 77 2.26 -6.31 -1.09
C PHE A 77 3.49 -7.22 -1.03
N TRP A 78 4.68 -6.62 -0.89
CA TRP A 78 5.91 -7.36 -0.72
C TRP A 78 5.88 -8.20 0.56
N ASP A 79 6.32 -9.46 0.47
CA ASP A 79 6.26 -10.48 1.52
C ASP A 79 7.31 -10.32 2.63
N GLY A 80 8.18 -9.30 2.49
CA GLY A 80 9.19 -9.02 3.51
C GLY A 80 10.36 -9.99 3.50
N ASN A 81 10.71 -10.53 2.31
CA ASN A 81 11.87 -11.43 2.18
C ASN A 81 13.12 -10.81 2.84
N PRO A 82 13.77 -11.50 3.80
CA PRO A 82 14.89 -10.94 4.56
C PRO A 82 16.14 -10.65 3.74
N GLU A 83 16.42 -11.46 2.72
CA GLU A 83 17.57 -11.28 1.82
C GLU A 83 17.37 -10.06 0.94
N GLU A 84 16.17 -9.87 0.37
CA GLU A 84 15.81 -8.66 -0.38
C GLU A 84 15.86 -7.41 0.51
N ALA A 85 15.35 -7.51 1.75
CA ALA A 85 15.43 -6.41 2.71
C ALA A 85 16.88 -6.01 3.00
N ALA A 86 17.75 -7.01 3.23
CA ALA A 86 19.17 -6.77 3.47
C ALA A 86 19.87 -6.15 2.26
N GLU A 87 19.56 -6.61 1.05
CA GLU A 87 20.09 -6.05 -0.19
C GLU A 87 19.67 -4.60 -0.38
N ILE A 88 18.38 -4.27 -0.21
CA ILE A 88 17.87 -2.90 -0.32
C ILE A 88 18.55 -2.00 0.72
N ILE A 89 18.62 -2.42 1.97
CA ILE A 89 19.19 -1.65 3.07
C ILE A 89 20.69 -1.45 2.88
N SER A 90 21.42 -2.43 2.33
CA SER A 90 22.87 -2.34 2.11
C SER A 90 23.29 -1.24 1.12
N ARG A 91 22.36 -0.78 0.28
CA ARG A 91 22.58 0.31 -0.69
C ARG A 91 22.46 1.70 -0.06
N ILE A 92 21.88 1.79 1.16
CA ILE A 92 21.67 3.05 1.88
C ILE A 92 22.96 3.45 2.58
N HIS A 93 23.53 4.58 2.18
CA HIS A 93 24.78 5.09 2.73
C HIS A 93 24.51 6.01 3.92
N LEU A 94 25.01 5.61 5.09
CA LEU A 94 24.98 6.46 6.28
C LEU A 94 26.28 7.25 6.40
N PRO A 95 26.24 8.53 6.78
CA PRO A 95 27.43 9.27 7.18
C PRO A 95 28.20 8.58 8.30
N GLU A 96 29.50 8.79 8.36
CA GLU A 96 30.35 8.28 9.45
C GLU A 96 29.81 8.73 10.83
N GLY A 97 29.81 7.84 11.79
CA GLY A 97 29.27 8.11 13.15
C GLY A 97 27.78 7.77 13.32
N LEU A 98 27.01 7.61 12.25
CA LEU A 98 25.57 7.24 12.33
C LEU A 98 25.30 5.75 12.44
N GLY A 99 26.35 4.92 12.52
CA GLY A 99 26.22 3.47 12.75
C GLY A 99 25.75 2.70 11.54
N THR A 100 24.79 1.78 11.73
CA THR A 100 24.35 0.82 10.70
C THR A 100 22.84 0.68 10.64
N LEU A 101 22.35 0.29 9.48
CA LEU A 101 21.00 -0.20 9.24
C LEU A 101 21.02 -1.71 9.04
N GLU A 102 20.10 -2.40 9.69
CA GLU A 102 19.84 -3.83 9.53
C GLU A 102 18.34 -4.03 9.20
N PRO A 103 17.92 -5.09 8.51
CA PRO A 103 16.50 -5.38 8.35
C PRO A 103 15.77 -5.38 9.70
N ALA A 104 14.62 -4.71 9.76
CA ALA A 104 13.74 -4.80 10.92
C ALA A 104 13.19 -6.23 11.05
N GLY A 105 12.61 -6.56 12.22
CA GLY A 105 12.02 -7.89 12.43
C GLY A 105 10.98 -8.24 11.36
N SER A 106 10.85 -9.53 11.05
CA SER A 106 9.97 -10.04 9.99
C SER A 106 8.49 -9.66 10.15
N HIS A 107 8.06 -9.34 11.38
CA HIS A 107 6.72 -8.82 11.66
C HIS A 107 6.53 -7.34 11.28
N LEU A 108 7.58 -6.65 10.84
CA LEU A 108 7.59 -5.25 10.44
C LEU A 108 7.77 -5.06 8.92
N ASN A 109 8.29 -6.09 8.24
CA ASN A 109 8.41 -6.14 6.78
C ASN A 109 7.47 -7.22 6.24
N GLY A 110 6.58 -6.85 5.31
CA GLY A 110 5.69 -7.75 4.60
C GLY A 110 4.51 -8.41 5.35
N PRO A 111 4.14 -8.01 6.59
CA PRO A 111 3.08 -8.74 7.32
C PRO A 111 1.72 -8.68 6.64
N SER A 112 1.36 -7.58 5.98
CA SER A 112 0.11 -7.46 5.23
C SER A 112 0.06 -8.37 4.00
N ALA A 113 1.22 -8.62 3.41
CA ALA A 113 1.35 -9.49 2.26
C ALA A 113 1.16 -10.97 2.62
N LYS A 114 1.71 -11.41 3.76
CA LYS A 114 1.49 -12.76 4.27
C LYS A 114 0.02 -13.01 4.56
N VAL A 115 -0.66 -12.05 5.21
CA VAL A 115 -2.11 -12.13 5.44
C VAL A 115 -2.89 -12.17 4.14
N LEU A 116 -2.49 -11.36 3.13
CA LEU A 116 -3.11 -11.42 1.80
C LEU A 116 -2.99 -12.81 1.18
N ASP A 117 -1.79 -13.40 1.21
CA ASP A 117 -1.54 -14.69 0.58
C ASP A 117 -2.25 -15.84 1.32
N GLU A 118 -2.10 -15.92 2.64
CA GLU A 118 -2.51 -17.04 3.45
C GLU A 118 -4.00 -16.98 3.82
N HIS A 119 -4.53 -15.79 4.09
CA HIS A 119 -5.87 -15.61 4.63
C HIS A 119 -6.87 -14.99 3.65
N ILE A 120 -6.46 -14.48 2.48
CA ILE A 120 -7.37 -13.90 1.49
C ILE A 120 -7.30 -14.68 0.18
N LEU A 121 -6.13 -14.75 -0.46
CA LEU A 121 -5.99 -15.41 -1.76
C LEU A 121 -6.16 -16.92 -1.66
N ALA A 122 -5.52 -17.58 -0.71
CA ALA A 122 -5.58 -19.04 -0.57
C ALA A 122 -7.02 -19.55 -0.27
N PRO A 123 -7.82 -18.95 0.65
CA PRO A 123 -9.21 -19.35 0.85
C PRO A 123 -10.10 -19.16 -0.37
N LEU A 124 -9.78 -18.18 -1.25
CA LEU A 124 -10.45 -17.96 -2.53
C LEU A 124 -9.99 -18.91 -3.64
N GLY A 125 -8.99 -19.77 -3.37
CA GLY A 125 -8.40 -20.68 -4.35
C GLY A 125 -7.45 -19.99 -5.33
N PHE A 126 -6.90 -18.84 -4.97
CA PHE A 126 -5.98 -18.07 -5.80
C PHE A 126 -4.58 -18.02 -5.19
N THR A 127 -3.63 -17.69 -6.06
CA THR A 127 -2.25 -17.33 -5.72
C THR A 127 -1.95 -15.93 -6.25
N ARG A 128 -0.78 -15.38 -5.92
CA ARG A 128 -0.32 -14.11 -6.51
C ARG A 128 -0.26 -14.10 -8.03
N LYS A 129 -0.06 -15.25 -8.67
CA LYS A 129 -0.07 -15.37 -10.14
C LYS A 129 -1.45 -15.11 -10.74
N ASP A 130 -2.50 -15.39 -9.96
CA ASP A 130 -3.90 -15.19 -10.34
C ASP A 130 -4.38 -13.76 -10.01
N ALA A 131 -3.59 -12.98 -9.28
CA ALA A 131 -4.00 -11.69 -8.70
C ALA A 131 -3.34 -10.50 -9.40
N TRP A 132 -4.14 -9.48 -9.73
CA TRP A 132 -3.69 -8.13 -10.00
C TRP A 132 -3.74 -7.34 -8.71
N LEU A 133 -2.60 -6.86 -8.26
CA LEU A 133 -2.47 -6.12 -7.01
C LEU A 133 -2.38 -4.63 -7.30
N CYS A 134 -3.16 -3.83 -6.59
CA CYS A 134 -3.24 -2.39 -6.75
C CYS A 134 -3.49 -1.71 -5.40
N ASP A 135 -3.00 -0.49 -5.24
CA ASP A 135 -3.34 0.40 -4.12
C ASP A 135 -4.01 1.67 -4.63
N LEU A 136 -4.91 2.24 -3.83
CA LEU A 136 -5.47 3.57 -4.10
C LEU A 136 -4.38 4.62 -4.26
N LEU A 137 -3.32 4.50 -3.47
CA LEU A 137 -2.14 5.35 -3.53
C LEU A 137 -0.89 4.47 -3.74
N PRO A 138 -0.24 4.53 -4.90
CA PRO A 138 0.88 3.64 -5.20
C PRO A 138 2.16 3.97 -4.42
N GLU A 139 2.21 5.09 -3.71
CA GLU A 139 3.38 5.54 -2.96
C GLU A 139 3.16 5.45 -1.45
N THR A 140 4.25 5.27 -0.72
CA THR A 140 4.26 5.27 0.75
C THR A 140 3.79 6.60 1.32
N ARG A 141 3.10 6.54 2.46
CA ARG A 141 2.69 7.70 3.27
C ARG A 141 3.11 7.49 4.72
N ILE A 142 3.50 8.58 5.39
CA ILE A 142 3.92 8.56 6.79
C ILE A 142 2.69 8.50 7.70
N ASN A 143 2.64 7.50 8.58
CA ASN A 143 1.70 7.45 9.68
C ASN A 143 2.24 8.20 10.91
N ALA A 144 1.39 8.44 11.92
CA ALA A 144 1.75 9.20 13.12
C ALA A 144 2.94 8.59 13.89
N GLY A 145 3.06 7.25 13.91
CA GLY A 145 4.18 6.57 14.58
C GLY A 145 5.50 6.81 13.85
N GLN A 146 5.50 6.70 12.53
CA GLN A 146 6.67 6.98 11.70
C GLN A 146 7.07 8.46 11.78
N ALA A 147 6.10 9.39 11.74
CA ALA A 147 6.36 10.82 11.89
C ALA A 147 7.03 11.14 13.25
N LYS A 148 6.57 10.50 14.32
CA LYS A 148 7.19 10.64 15.65
C LYS A 148 8.63 10.15 15.66
N VAL A 149 8.91 8.99 15.08
CA VAL A 149 10.26 8.44 14.98
C VAL A 149 11.20 9.36 14.20
N ILE A 150 10.76 9.88 13.05
CA ILE A 150 11.53 10.83 12.24
C ILE A 150 11.86 12.08 13.08
N LYS A 151 10.85 12.69 13.70
CA LYS A 151 11.01 13.90 14.51
C LYS A 151 11.94 13.70 15.70
N GLU A 152 11.84 12.57 16.40
CA GLU A 152 12.58 12.34 17.66
C GLU A 152 13.98 11.74 17.44
N LYS A 153 14.20 10.99 16.35
CA LYS A 153 15.41 10.20 16.15
C LYS A 153 16.27 10.68 14.98
N TYR A 154 15.65 11.15 13.91
CA TYR A 154 16.34 11.54 12.68
C TYR A 154 16.60 13.06 12.60
N GLU A 155 15.57 13.88 12.76
CA GLU A 155 15.68 15.35 12.60
C GLU A 155 16.73 16.00 13.53
N PRO A 156 16.92 15.57 14.79
CA PRO A 156 17.96 16.16 15.67
C PRO A 156 19.39 16.02 15.12
N LEU A 157 19.61 14.98 14.30
CA LEU A 157 20.94 14.69 13.73
C LEU A 157 21.16 15.32 12.35
N MET A 158 20.10 15.86 11.72
CA MET A 158 20.19 16.38 10.35
C MET A 158 21.28 17.46 10.19
N LYS A 159 21.34 18.41 11.11
CA LYS A 159 22.29 19.53 11.03
C LYS A 159 23.73 19.08 11.25
N GLU A 160 23.95 18.20 12.22
CA GLU A 160 25.27 17.70 12.60
C GLU A 160 25.91 16.85 11.50
N TYR A 161 25.10 15.97 10.88
CA TYR A 161 25.58 15.01 9.90
C TYR A 161 25.24 15.37 8.44
N GLY A 162 24.67 16.55 8.20
CA GLY A 162 24.34 17.00 6.84
C GLY A 162 23.26 16.14 6.16
N LEU A 163 22.31 15.57 6.94
CA LEU A 163 21.26 14.71 6.41
C LEU A 163 20.18 15.50 5.68
N ASN A 164 19.66 14.92 4.61
CA ASN A 164 18.56 15.50 3.87
C ASN A 164 17.23 15.40 4.67
N PRO A 165 16.31 16.37 4.51
CA PRO A 165 15.00 16.30 5.13
C PRO A 165 14.19 15.14 4.56
N VAL A 166 13.39 14.49 5.42
CA VAL A 166 12.38 13.53 5.00
C VAL A 166 11.18 14.31 4.44
N THR A 167 10.79 14.00 3.21
CA THR A 167 9.72 14.75 2.52
C THR A 167 8.50 13.89 2.19
N ILE A 168 8.46 12.63 2.65
CA ILE A 168 7.29 11.75 2.46
C ILE A 168 6.06 12.40 3.08
N PRO A 169 4.95 12.59 2.31
CA PRO A 169 3.75 13.20 2.85
C PRO A 169 3.09 12.35 3.94
N PRO A 170 2.38 12.99 4.89
CA PRO A 170 1.51 12.28 5.81
C PRO A 170 0.35 11.58 5.06
N ARG A 171 -0.34 10.67 5.75
CA ARG A 171 -1.55 10.05 5.22
C ARG A 171 -2.58 11.13 4.86
N PRO A 172 -3.06 11.17 3.60
CA PRO A 172 -4.08 12.13 3.20
C PRO A 172 -5.47 11.71 3.70
N THR A 173 -6.43 12.64 3.63
CA THR A 173 -7.85 12.30 3.78
C THR A 173 -8.45 11.75 2.48
N LEU A 174 -7.93 12.18 1.34
CA LEU A 174 -8.30 11.69 0.01
C LEU A 174 -7.16 10.84 -0.57
N PHE A 175 -7.36 9.51 -0.63
CA PHE A 175 -6.40 8.56 -1.20
C PHE A 175 -6.57 8.34 -2.70
N CYS A 176 -7.78 8.59 -3.22
CA CYS A 176 -8.12 8.34 -4.62
C CYS A 176 -8.91 9.54 -5.16
N ASP A 177 -8.26 10.39 -5.93
CA ASP A 177 -8.91 11.46 -6.69
C ASP A 177 -9.51 10.91 -8.00
N GLN A 178 -10.08 11.79 -8.82
CA GLN A 178 -10.71 11.40 -10.09
C GLN A 178 -9.68 10.75 -11.04
N LYS A 179 -8.50 11.35 -11.17
CA LYS A 179 -7.44 10.84 -12.05
C LYS A 179 -6.99 9.43 -11.62
N ARG A 180 -6.73 9.24 -10.31
CA ARG A 180 -6.34 7.93 -9.79
C ARG A 180 -7.44 6.88 -9.96
N SER A 181 -8.69 7.29 -9.77
CA SER A 181 -9.84 6.41 -10.01
C SER A 181 -9.90 5.92 -11.47
N GLU A 182 -9.62 6.80 -12.44
CA GLU A 182 -9.57 6.43 -13.86
C GLU A 182 -8.40 5.51 -14.18
N GLU A 183 -7.24 5.72 -13.57
CA GLU A 183 -6.07 4.81 -13.68
C GLU A 183 -6.40 3.41 -13.14
N ILE A 184 -7.02 3.31 -11.95
CA ILE A 184 -7.43 2.03 -11.36
C ILE A 184 -8.48 1.34 -12.25
N LEU A 185 -9.43 2.08 -12.82
CA LEU A 185 -10.40 1.53 -13.76
C LEU A 185 -9.73 0.98 -15.02
N SER A 186 -8.69 1.63 -15.53
CA SER A 186 -7.91 1.15 -16.66
C SER A 186 -7.15 -0.13 -16.31
N GLU A 187 -6.55 -0.19 -15.12
CA GLU A 187 -5.88 -1.39 -14.62
C GLU A 187 -6.87 -2.56 -14.42
N LEU A 188 -8.08 -2.28 -13.91
CA LEU A 188 -9.14 -3.27 -13.73
C LEU A 188 -9.63 -3.84 -15.08
N GLU A 189 -9.75 -2.99 -16.10
CA GLU A 189 -10.08 -3.43 -17.47
C GLU A 189 -8.97 -4.30 -18.06
N GLU A 190 -7.73 -3.86 -17.97
CA GLU A 190 -6.55 -4.59 -18.46
C GLU A 190 -6.40 -5.94 -17.78
N SER A 191 -6.63 -6.00 -16.47
CA SER A 191 -6.54 -7.24 -15.70
C SER A 191 -7.54 -8.30 -16.13
N GLN A 192 -8.67 -7.94 -16.75
CA GLN A 192 -9.80 -8.81 -17.09
C GLN A 192 -10.37 -9.59 -15.89
N ALA A 193 -10.02 -9.23 -14.65
CA ALA A 193 -10.43 -9.94 -13.46
C ALA A 193 -11.95 -9.96 -13.29
N GLY A 194 -12.52 -11.11 -13.00
CA GLY A 194 -13.96 -11.28 -12.74
C GLY A 194 -14.36 -10.96 -11.30
N LEU A 195 -13.38 -10.90 -10.38
CA LEU A 195 -13.56 -10.61 -8.95
C LEU A 195 -12.74 -9.40 -8.54
N LEU A 196 -13.38 -8.43 -7.89
CA LEU A 196 -12.76 -7.26 -7.27
C LEU A 196 -12.81 -7.42 -5.75
N VAL A 197 -11.66 -7.64 -5.12
CA VAL A 197 -11.51 -7.66 -3.66
C VAL A 197 -11.11 -6.28 -3.16
N LEU A 198 -11.83 -5.74 -2.18
CA LEU A 198 -11.57 -4.44 -1.56
C LEU A 198 -11.12 -4.63 -0.11
N LEU A 199 -9.96 -4.09 0.26
CA LEU A 199 -9.35 -4.30 1.58
C LEU A 199 -9.71 -3.16 2.56
N GLY A 200 -10.81 -3.35 3.31
CA GLY A 200 -11.32 -2.41 4.30
C GLY A 200 -12.21 -1.30 3.73
N ASP A 201 -12.53 -0.31 4.57
CA ASP A 201 -13.51 0.73 4.26
C ASP A 201 -13.04 1.73 3.19
N ILE A 202 -11.77 2.10 3.18
CA ILE A 202 -11.25 3.17 2.33
C ILE A 202 -11.43 2.87 0.83
N PRO A 203 -11.13 1.66 0.31
CA PRO A 203 -11.42 1.32 -1.09
C PRO A 203 -12.92 1.36 -1.43
N ILE A 204 -13.81 1.01 -0.48
CA ILE A 204 -15.25 1.14 -0.68
C ILE A 204 -15.61 2.62 -0.84
N GLN A 205 -15.22 3.46 0.13
CA GLN A 205 -15.57 4.88 0.18
C GLN A 205 -15.02 5.69 -0.99
N GLN A 206 -13.76 5.45 -1.36
CA GLN A 206 -13.04 6.35 -2.25
C GLN A 206 -12.91 5.86 -3.69
N PHE A 207 -13.11 4.56 -3.92
CA PHE A 207 -13.12 4.00 -5.27
C PHE A 207 -14.49 3.44 -5.64
N LEU A 208 -15.00 2.43 -4.94
CA LEU A 208 -16.23 1.75 -5.35
C LEU A 208 -17.42 2.71 -5.45
N ASN A 209 -17.64 3.55 -4.43
CA ASN A 209 -18.73 4.55 -4.43
C ASN A 209 -18.59 5.64 -5.51
N ARG A 210 -17.39 5.84 -6.02
CA ARG A 210 -17.16 6.78 -7.13
C ARG A 210 -17.51 6.16 -8.48
N VAL A 211 -17.30 4.87 -8.64
CA VAL A 211 -17.43 4.17 -9.93
C VAL A 211 -18.70 3.34 -10.07
N THR A 212 -19.49 3.25 -9.00
CA THR A 212 -20.77 2.52 -8.94
C THR A 212 -21.80 3.28 -8.10
N ASN A 213 -23.07 2.84 -8.18
CA ASN A 213 -24.16 3.37 -7.36
C ASN A 213 -24.53 2.38 -6.22
N VAL A 214 -23.55 1.90 -5.48
CA VAL A 214 -23.83 1.04 -4.31
C VAL A 214 -24.37 1.85 -3.14
N ASN A 215 -25.14 1.22 -2.26
CA ASN A 215 -25.83 1.87 -1.14
C ASN A 215 -25.13 1.63 0.22
N TYR A 216 -23.84 1.32 0.20
CA TYR A 216 -23.01 1.13 1.39
C TYR A 216 -21.67 1.87 1.22
N THR A 217 -21.11 2.33 2.33
CA THR A 217 -19.86 3.11 2.39
C THR A 217 -18.80 2.44 3.27
N THR A 218 -19.18 1.46 4.05
CA THR A 218 -18.28 0.74 4.97
C THR A 218 -18.41 -0.77 4.81
N LEU A 219 -17.39 -1.49 5.25
CA LEU A 219 -17.43 -2.94 5.33
C LEU A 219 -18.57 -3.42 6.22
N GLN A 220 -18.86 -2.69 7.31
CA GLN A 220 -19.97 -3.05 8.20
C GLN A 220 -21.32 -2.99 7.48
N GLU A 221 -21.61 -1.89 6.78
CA GLU A 221 -22.85 -1.74 6.01
C GLU A 221 -22.96 -2.82 4.92
N TYR A 222 -21.85 -3.16 4.26
CA TYR A 222 -21.83 -4.27 3.31
C TYR A 222 -22.20 -5.60 3.96
N VAL A 223 -21.58 -5.91 5.11
CA VAL A 223 -21.81 -7.15 5.84
C VAL A 223 -23.24 -7.25 6.36
N ASP A 224 -23.85 -6.16 6.77
CA ASP A 224 -25.25 -6.11 7.21
C ASP A 224 -26.23 -6.45 6.08
N ILE A 225 -25.85 -6.21 4.81
CA ILE A 225 -26.68 -6.51 3.63
C ILE A 225 -26.40 -7.91 3.07
N TYR A 226 -25.12 -8.28 2.91
CA TYR A 226 -24.70 -9.48 2.15
C TYR A 226 -24.08 -10.58 3.00
N GLY A 227 -23.70 -10.28 4.26
CA GLY A 227 -22.88 -11.15 5.09
C GLY A 227 -21.38 -11.06 4.76
N TYR A 228 -20.53 -11.35 5.74
CA TYR A 228 -19.08 -11.34 5.56
C TYR A 228 -18.62 -12.46 4.62
N GLY A 229 -17.76 -12.13 3.66
CA GLY A 229 -17.18 -13.11 2.74
C GLY A 229 -18.06 -13.52 1.57
N ASN A 230 -19.28 -13.00 1.47
CA ASN A 230 -20.12 -13.17 0.29
C ASN A 230 -19.84 -12.06 -0.71
N SER A 231 -19.77 -12.37 -2.00
CA SER A 231 -19.64 -11.37 -3.05
C SER A 231 -21.00 -10.83 -3.51
N SER A 232 -21.03 -9.58 -3.94
CA SER A 232 -22.17 -8.97 -4.62
C SER A 232 -21.83 -8.65 -6.08
N GLU A 233 -22.81 -8.63 -6.98
CA GLU A 233 -22.60 -8.22 -8.36
C GLU A 233 -22.73 -6.69 -8.48
N SER A 234 -21.79 -6.06 -9.16
CA SER A 234 -21.82 -4.65 -9.51
C SER A 234 -21.50 -4.43 -10.98
N THR A 235 -21.98 -3.31 -11.54
CA THR A 235 -21.64 -2.91 -12.91
C THR A 235 -20.63 -1.78 -12.88
N ILE A 236 -19.43 -2.02 -13.42
CA ILE A 236 -18.36 -1.04 -13.54
C ILE A 236 -18.04 -0.87 -15.03
N LYS A 237 -18.14 0.33 -15.58
CA LYS A 237 -17.95 0.61 -17.03
C LYS A 237 -18.67 -0.39 -17.94
N ASN A 238 -19.93 -0.64 -17.70
CA ASN A 238 -20.79 -1.59 -18.44
C ASN A 238 -20.39 -3.08 -18.35
N ARG A 239 -19.45 -3.44 -17.47
CA ARG A 239 -19.07 -4.83 -17.22
C ARG A 239 -19.58 -5.25 -15.84
N LYS A 240 -20.24 -6.41 -15.79
CA LYS A 240 -20.58 -7.06 -14.52
C LYS A 240 -19.32 -7.64 -13.89
N ILE A 241 -19.15 -7.36 -12.60
CA ILE A 241 -18.02 -7.84 -11.81
C ILE A 241 -18.50 -8.24 -10.43
N SER A 242 -18.00 -9.33 -9.88
CA SER A 242 -18.21 -9.70 -8.49
C SER A 242 -17.35 -8.80 -7.60
N VAL A 243 -17.94 -8.16 -6.59
CA VAL A 243 -17.27 -7.30 -5.61
C VAL A 243 -17.28 -7.99 -4.26
N LEU A 244 -16.13 -8.15 -3.64
CA LEU A 244 -15.92 -8.80 -2.35
C LEU A 244 -15.14 -7.89 -1.41
N PRO A 245 -15.79 -7.07 -0.61
CA PRO A 245 -15.14 -6.35 0.47
C PRO A 245 -14.76 -7.30 1.60
N LEU A 246 -13.50 -7.23 2.02
CA LEU A 246 -12.96 -7.98 3.15
C LEU A 246 -12.28 -7.03 4.14
N ALA A 247 -12.09 -7.48 5.36
CA ALA A 247 -11.33 -6.72 6.34
C ALA A 247 -9.88 -6.50 5.87
N HIS A 248 -9.33 -5.33 6.17
CA HIS A 248 -7.94 -5.02 5.82
C HIS A 248 -6.99 -6.00 6.54
N PRO A 249 -5.88 -6.45 5.93
CA PRO A 249 -4.92 -7.36 6.55
C PRO A 249 -4.49 -6.98 7.97
N ARG A 250 -4.36 -5.68 8.27
CA ARG A 250 -4.05 -5.21 9.63
C ARG A 250 -5.15 -5.46 10.65
N GLN A 251 -6.40 -5.63 10.22
CA GLN A 251 -7.53 -5.93 11.09
C GLN A 251 -7.69 -7.44 11.32
N ILE A 252 -7.29 -8.24 10.34
CA ILE A 252 -7.32 -9.71 10.40
C ILE A 252 -6.15 -10.23 11.24
N GLY A 253 -4.93 -9.77 10.93
CA GLY A 253 -3.72 -10.19 11.62
C GLY A 253 -3.44 -9.39 12.91
N ALA A 254 -2.47 -9.83 13.70
CA ALA A 254 -2.00 -9.11 14.90
C ALA A 254 -1.04 -7.96 14.51
N LEU A 255 -1.49 -7.00 13.69
CA LEU A 255 -0.67 -5.96 13.07
C LEU A 255 -0.94 -4.55 13.61
N GLY A 256 -1.15 -4.42 14.89
CA GLY A 256 -1.29 -3.13 15.56
C GLY A 256 -2.66 -2.45 15.41
N ALA A 257 -3.34 -2.56 14.29
CA ALA A 257 -4.72 -2.12 14.08
C ALA A 257 -5.69 -3.31 14.10
N HIS A 258 -5.37 -4.32 14.92
CA HIS A 258 -6.15 -5.53 15.07
C HIS A 258 -7.59 -5.24 15.50
N SER A 259 -8.54 -5.97 14.94
CA SER A 259 -9.95 -5.93 15.28
C SER A 259 -10.45 -7.35 15.59
N GLU A 260 -10.78 -7.62 16.85
CA GLU A 260 -11.32 -8.92 17.26
C GLU A 260 -12.57 -9.30 16.45
N LYS A 261 -13.47 -8.34 16.22
CA LYS A 261 -14.66 -8.52 15.40
C LYS A 261 -14.33 -9.03 14.01
N TRP A 262 -13.43 -8.32 13.30
CA TRP A 262 -13.09 -8.64 11.93
C TRP A 262 -12.19 -9.87 11.82
N ASN A 263 -11.34 -10.10 12.80
CA ASN A 263 -10.56 -11.33 12.90
C ASN A 263 -11.48 -12.55 13.02
N ASN A 264 -12.43 -12.51 13.96
CA ASN A 264 -13.38 -13.62 14.16
C ASN A 264 -14.28 -13.86 12.94
N ALA A 265 -14.80 -12.79 12.31
CA ALA A 265 -15.60 -12.91 11.10
C ALA A 265 -14.80 -13.52 9.94
N HIS A 266 -13.52 -13.11 9.81
CA HIS A 266 -12.65 -13.62 8.76
C HIS A 266 -12.30 -15.09 8.95
N HIS A 267 -11.97 -15.52 10.19
CA HIS A 267 -11.69 -16.92 10.50
C HIS A 267 -12.89 -17.84 10.23
N LYS A 268 -14.11 -17.40 10.56
CA LYS A 268 -15.31 -18.18 10.22
C LYS A 268 -15.47 -18.35 8.73
N TRP A 269 -15.29 -17.27 7.97
CA TRP A 269 -15.34 -17.32 6.50
C TRP A 269 -14.27 -18.24 5.90
N GLU A 270 -13.02 -18.14 6.36
CA GLU A 270 -11.90 -18.94 5.91
C GLU A 270 -12.13 -20.43 6.15
N ASN A 271 -12.70 -20.80 7.31
CA ASN A 271 -13.00 -22.17 7.70
C ASN A 271 -14.36 -22.69 7.19
N LYS A 272 -15.13 -21.84 6.47
CA LYS A 272 -16.48 -22.16 5.95
C LYS A 272 -17.48 -22.58 7.06
N GLU A 273 -17.39 -21.90 8.22
CA GLU A 273 -18.27 -22.07 9.38
C GLU A 273 -19.54 -21.21 9.31
#